data_d56497fdc87c6f898206a10270f4c295
#
_entry.id   d56497fdc87c6f898206a10270f4c295
#
_cell.length_a   1.000
_cell.length_b   1.000
_cell.length_c   1.000
_cell.angle_alpha   90.00
_cell.angle_beta   90.00
_cell.angle_gamma   90.00
#
_symmetry.space_group_name_H-M   'P 1'
#
loop_
_entity.id
_entity.type
_entity.pdbx_description
1 polymer ?
#
loop_
_entity_poly.entity_id
_entity_poly.type
_entity_poly.pdbx_seq_one_letter_code
_entity_poly.pdbx_strand_id
1 'polypeptide(L)'
;MNTGRSFSFAFLLAVALGGSSSQGVNAPKGPVAAYILLEGSYLVDDCPICARPTILQPMGGTFKLVRVDQNPLFTLYEVRDVSFVAGNLTNWYYKVTGSGSYQVGGEVAYLQTMTLQAEINNGYTNKLCYFTNNNQTIDRPWPMIHADLLQTNGTLAQVYELNIVAAPVREIWFSTTAGSTSGNWQSPSNHISPGDLISSAGRVVKRNTDLTRNLGLMPIAPDVGLDAVDIATGGEILFSINQSVFSETLGPIQHGDLLSNRGRIVKRNQQLMSAFGLPSTNSDLGLDAVQTLADGSILFSIATNVFSPKTGTLLSRGDVLSDQGVVFRTHQQLLARFHPSQTNQDFGLDALYVWPSGEIWFSTEDGFQDAGLGAVLSGDLLSDQGYRVFGNKELVSDFAPKETNADFGLDALFVVTDFAAPTAPPRLLGASVQRNNGGLAVQWPGQGRAFQLERATAVGGPYLPVSQIMPDSTFTDPLANQPQFFYRLRQW
;
A
#
# COMPACT_ATOMS: atom_id res chain seq x y z
N MET A 1 -40.83 19.98 46.29
CA MET A 1 -39.90 19.90 47.44
C MET A 1 -38.65 19.13 47.04
N ASN A 2 -37.60 19.84 47.07
CA ASN A 2 -36.22 19.46 46.73
C ASN A 2 -35.67 18.31 47.56
N THR A 3 -34.78 17.52 46.98
CA THR A 3 -33.46 17.26 47.59
C THR A 3 -32.48 16.75 46.54
N GLY A 4 -31.54 17.58 46.20
CA GLY A 4 -30.33 17.20 45.46
C GLY A 4 -29.39 16.41 46.36
N ARG A 5 -28.63 15.47 45.75
CA ARG A 5 -27.46 14.84 46.32
C ARG A 5 -26.29 15.02 45.36
N SER A 6 -25.39 15.91 45.78
CA SER A 6 -24.02 16.02 45.23
C SER A 6 -23.21 14.86 45.78
N PHE A 7 -22.49 14.14 44.88
CA PHE A 7 -21.42 13.23 45.25
C PHE A 7 -20.09 13.86 44.84
N SER A 8 -19.31 14.27 45.84
CA SER A 8 -17.91 14.64 45.68
C SER A 8 -17.06 13.36 45.78
N PHE A 9 -16.28 13.08 44.75
CA PHE A 9 -15.22 12.07 44.83
C PHE A 9 -13.87 12.78 45.14
N ALA A 10 -13.33 12.44 46.32
CA ALA A 10 -11.96 12.83 46.67
C ALA A 10 -10.98 11.83 46.12
N PHE A 11 -10.00 12.32 45.34
CA PHE A 11 -8.83 11.54 44.92
C PHE A 11 -7.77 11.52 46.02
N LEU A 12 -7.47 10.35 46.54
CA LEU A 12 -6.31 10.12 47.39
C LEU A 12 -5.07 9.85 46.51
N LEU A 13 -4.10 10.72 46.57
CA LEU A 13 -2.78 10.57 45.96
C LEU A 13 -1.88 9.80 46.92
N ALA A 14 -1.57 8.54 46.62
CA ALA A 14 -0.55 7.78 47.35
C ALA A 14 0.79 7.88 46.60
N VAL A 15 1.75 8.62 47.15
CA VAL A 15 3.13 8.64 46.66
C VAL A 15 3.86 7.49 47.31
N ALA A 16 4.23 6.47 46.56
CA ALA A 16 5.18 5.43 46.96
C ALA A 16 6.53 5.71 46.31
N LEU A 17 7.49 6.17 47.10
CA LEU A 17 8.90 6.22 46.74
C LEU A 17 9.49 4.82 46.88
N GLY A 18 9.69 4.11 45.81
CA GLY A 18 10.43 2.86 45.74
C GLY A 18 11.43 2.93 44.61
N GLY A 19 12.71 3.13 44.92
CA GLY A 19 13.78 3.06 43.96
C GLY A 19 13.95 1.62 43.46
N SER A 20 13.84 1.44 42.13
CA SER A 20 14.22 0.21 41.43
C SER A 20 15.01 0.58 40.21
N SER A 21 16.18 0.00 40.09
CA SER A 21 17.05 0.04 38.92
C SER A 21 16.29 -0.31 37.64
N SER A 22 16.13 0.67 36.74
CA SER A 22 15.49 0.47 35.44
C SER A 22 16.41 -0.37 34.55
N GLN A 23 16.16 -1.67 34.48
CA GLN A 23 16.45 -2.39 33.25
C GLN A 23 15.51 -1.81 32.15
N GLY A 24 16.12 -1.28 31.08
CA GLY A 24 15.39 -0.71 29.97
C GLY A 24 14.51 -1.77 29.31
N VAL A 25 13.24 -1.80 29.70
CA VAL A 25 12.20 -2.50 28.94
C VAL A 25 12.03 -1.70 27.65
N ASN A 26 12.45 -2.26 26.51
CA ASN A 26 12.12 -1.71 25.21
C ASN A 26 10.59 -1.57 25.14
N ALA A 27 10.09 -0.35 25.22
CA ALA A 27 8.68 -0.08 25.01
C ALA A 27 8.27 -0.70 23.65
N PRO A 28 7.10 -1.35 23.55
CA PRO A 28 6.67 -1.92 22.30
C PRO A 28 6.64 -0.82 21.24
N LYS A 29 7.41 -1.01 20.15
CA LYS A 29 7.44 -0.08 19.03
C LYS A 29 6.03 0.04 18.49
N GLY A 30 5.54 1.27 18.30
CA GLY A 30 4.22 1.50 17.73
C GLY A 30 4.13 0.97 16.29
N PRO A 31 2.93 0.95 15.71
CA PRO A 31 2.72 0.45 14.36
C PRO A 31 3.62 1.21 13.36
N VAL A 32 4.15 0.47 12.39
CA VAL A 32 4.93 1.01 11.29
C VAL A 32 3.98 1.59 10.25
N ALA A 33 4.17 2.84 9.86
CA ALA A 33 3.44 3.47 8.76
C ALA A 33 4.39 3.75 7.61
N ALA A 34 4.14 3.14 6.45
CA ALA A 34 4.87 3.45 5.22
C ALA A 34 4.32 4.73 4.60
N TYR A 35 5.21 5.52 4.01
CA TYR A 35 4.90 6.75 3.31
C TYR A 35 5.47 6.70 1.90
N ILE A 36 4.73 7.24 0.95
CA ILE A 36 5.18 7.46 -0.43
C ILE A 36 5.32 8.95 -0.70
N LEU A 37 6.36 9.31 -1.44
CA LEU A 37 6.55 10.66 -1.95
C LEU A 37 5.52 10.97 -3.04
N LEU A 38 4.96 12.16 -2.99
CA LEU A 38 3.97 12.68 -3.93
C LEU A 38 4.61 13.63 -4.94
N GLU A 39 3.82 13.97 -5.97
CA GLU A 39 4.15 15.07 -6.88
C GLU A 39 4.41 16.36 -6.10
N GLY A 40 5.48 17.06 -6.49
CA GLY A 40 6.00 18.22 -5.77
C GLY A 40 7.17 17.89 -4.86
N SER A 41 7.53 16.61 -4.65
CA SER A 41 8.79 16.25 -4.02
C SER A 41 9.95 16.44 -4.98
N TYR A 42 11.05 17.02 -4.51
CA TYR A 42 12.24 17.24 -5.33
C TYR A 42 13.53 17.25 -4.51
N LEU A 43 14.64 16.99 -5.18
CA LEU A 43 16.00 17.20 -4.70
C LEU A 43 16.62 18.38 -5.42
N VAL A 44 17.28 19.27 -4.67
CA VAL A 44 18.13 20.32 -5.22
C VAL A 44 19.59 19.96 -5.02
N ASP A 45 20.40 20.03 -6.06
CA ASP A 45 21.87 20.02 -6.00
C ASP A 45 22.36 21.41 -6.40
N ASP A 46 22.84 22.17 -5.44
CA ASP A 46 23.32 23.52 -5.64
C ASP A 46 24.81 23.65 -5.35
N CYS A 47 25.41 24.65 -5.97
CA CYS A 47 26.78 25.09 -5.72
C CYS A 47 26.82 26.59 -5.55
N PRO A 48 26.74 27.10 -4.30
CA PRO A 48 26.69 28.54 -4.02
C PRO A 48 27.81 29.40 -4.60
N ILE A 49 28.97 28.80 -4.88
CA ILE A 49 30.14 29.50 -5.46
C ILE A 49 30.39 29.19 -6.94
N CYS A 50 29.59 28.25 -7.54
CA CYS A 50 29.76 27.90 -8.93
C CYS A 50 28.92 28.81 -9.84
N ALA A 51 29.39 29.01 -11.07
CA ALA A 51 28.60 29.68 -12.11
C ALA A 51 27.66 28.71 -12.86
N ARG A 52 27.30 27.55 -12.25
CA ARG A 52 26.33 26.63 -12.80
C ARG A 52 24.92 26.91 -12.28
N PRO A 53 23.88 26.62 -13.07
CA PRO A 53 22.51 26.68 -12.56
C PRO A 53 22.27 25.68 -11.45
N THR A 54 21.40 26.01 -10.51
CA THR A 54 20.84 25.09 -9.53
C THR A 54 20.10 23.95 -10.25
N ILE A 55 20.38 22.71 -9.85
CA ILE A 55 19.76 21.54 -10.44
C ILE A 55 18.60 21.11 -9.54
N LEU A 56 17.38 21.20 -10.05
CA LEU A 56 16.19 20.73 -9.38
C LEU A 56 15.71 19.45 -10.09
N GLN A 57 15.57 18.35 -9.34
CA GLN A 57 15.16 17.07 -9.87
C GLN A 57 13.90 16.58 -9.14
N PRO A 58 12.82 16.24 -9.84
CA PRO A 58 11.67 15.56 -9.25
C PRO A 58 12.13 14.29 -8.51
N MET A 59 11.55 14.04 -7.35
CA MET A 59 11.95 12.96 -6.45
C MET A 59 10.75 12.08 -6.11
N GLY A 60 10.90 10.77 -6.28
CA GLY A 60 9.96 9.73 -5.86
C GLY A 60 10.60 8.81 -4.83
N GLY A 61 9.79 7.94 -4.22
CA GLY A 61 10.28 6.92 -3.29
C GLY A 61 9.46 6.79 -2.02
N THR A 62 9.99 6.05 -1.06
CA THR A 62 9.29 5.71 0.18
C THR A 62 10.18 5.88 1.41
N PHE A 63 9.53 5.95 2.57
CA PHE A 63 10.14 5.85 3.90
C PHE A 63 9.12 5.31 4.89
N LYS A 64 9.58 4.92 6.09
CA LYS A 64 8.71 4.41 7.14
C LYS A 64 8.78 5.28 8.38
N LEU A 65 7.64 5.48 9.05
CA LEU A 65 7.56 6.09 10.37
C LEU A 65 7.20 5.04 11.41
N VAL A 66 8.03 4.93 12.44
CA VAL A 66 7.78 4.08 13.61
C VAL A 66 7.61 4.98 14.83
N ARG A 67 6.43 4.99 15.42
CA ARG A 67 6.19 5.82 16.62
C ARG A 67 7.06 5.33 17.78
N VAL A 68 7.88 6.25 18.32
CA VAL A 68 8.80 5.98 19.44
C VAL A 68 8.23 6.49 20.74
N ASP A 69 7.67 7.71 20.72
CA ASP A 69 7.13 8.37 21.91
C ASP A 69 5.91 9.23 21.57
N GLN A 70 5.05 9.42 22.54
CA GLN A 70 3.90 10.30 22.44
C GLN A 70 3.57 10.89 23.79
N ASN A 71 3.49 12.20 23.86
CA ASN A 71 3.01 12.94 25.02
C ASN A 71 2.00 14.01 24.60
N PRO A 72 1.36 14.75 25.51
CA PRO A 72 0.35 15.77 25.15
C PRO A 72 0.86 16.88 24.23
N LEU A 73 2.16 17.14 24.18
CA LEU A 73 2.76 18.24 23.41
C LEU A 73 3.23 17.81 22.03
N PHE A 74 3.79 16.60 21.91
CA PHE A 74 4.31 16.10 20.64
C PHE A 74 4.26 14.58 20.52
N THR A 75 4.36 14.11 19.28
CA THR A 75 4.59 12.71 18.92
C THR A 75 5.93 12.62 18.20
N LEU A 76 6.77 11.67 18.64
CA LEU A 76 8.08 11.40 18.05
C LEU A 76 8.04 10.07 17.27
N TYR A 77 8.55 10.11 16.06
CA TYR A 77 8.72 8.97 15.18
C TYR A 77 10.20 8.78 14.82
N GLU A 78 10.61 7.54 14.69
CA GLU A 78 11.84 7.15 14.00
C GLU A 78 11.52 7.06 12.51
N VAL A 79 12.34 7.70 11.66
CA VAL A 79 12.28 7.59 10.20
C VAL A 79 13.22 6.48 9.78
N ARG A 80 12.72 5.47 9.07
CA ARG A 80 13.47 4.31 8.60
C ARG A 80 13.32 4.09 7.12
N ASP A 81 14.21 3.29 6.57
CA ASP A 81 14.14 2.74 5.22
C ASP A 81 13.89 3.84 4.17
N VAL A 82 14.53 5.01 4.37
CA VAL A 82 14.49 6.08 3.37
C VAL A 82 15.09 5.56 2.07
N SER A 83 14.29 5.56 1.02
CA SER A 83 14.68 5.13 -0.31
C SER A 83 14.05 6.07 -1.33
N PHE A 84 14.80 7.13 -1.70
CA PHE A 84 14.36 8.10 -2.68
C PHE A 84 15.22 8.05 -3.92
N VAL A 85 14.62 8.38 -5.04
CA VAL A 85 15.27 8.52 -6.33
C VAL A 85 14.88 9.86 -6.93
N ALA A 86 15.84 10.67 -7.33
CA ALA A 86 15.62 11.95 -7.98
C ALA A 86 16.26 11.99 -9.38
N GLY A 87 15.55 12.63 -10.32
CA GLY A 87 15.97 12.69 -11.71
C GLY A 87 15.63 11.42 -12.51
N ASN A 88 16.29 11.25 -13.64
CA ASN A 88 16.10 10.09 -14.52
C ASN A 88 17.45 9.52 -15.00
N LEU A 89 17.44 8.31 -15.55
CA LEU A 89 18.67 7.61 -15.98
C LEU A 89 19.46 8.33 -17.10
N THR A 90 18.85 9.26 -17.80
CA THR A 90 19.47 10.02 -18.88
C THR A 90 20.04 11.35 -18.41
N ASN A 91 19.55 11.89 -17.29
CA ASN A 91 19.96 13.19 -16.76
C ASN A 91 19.98 13.16 -15.23
N TRP A 92 21.12 13.47 -14.60
CA TRP A 92 21.25 13.74 -13.17
C TRP A 92 20.43 12.79 -12.27
N TYR A 93 20.95 11.59 -12.09
CA TYR A 93 20.34 10.56 -11.27
C TYR A 93 20.93 10.58 -9.86
N TYR A 94 20.06 10.67 -8.86
CA TYR A 94 20.44 10.61 -7.45
C TYR A 94 19.66 9.51 -6.74
N LYS A 95 20.36 8.70 -5.96
CA LYS A 95 19.75 7.75 -5.03
C LYS A 95 20.03 8.25 -3.61
N VAL A 96 18.99 8.36 -2.79
CA VAL A 96 19.05 8.83 -1.40
C VAL A 96 18.56 7.71 -0.49
N THR A 97 19.44 7.23 0.40
CA THR A 97 19.10 6.18 1.38
C THR A 97 19.51 6.64 2.76
N GLY A 98 18.71 6.29 3.79
CA GLY A 98 19.06 6.74 5.13
C GLY A 98 17.98 6.48 6.19
N SER A 99 18.12 7.20 7.30
CA SER A 99 17.21 7.14 8.43
C SER A 99 17.25 8.46 9.21
N GLY A 100 16.35 8.60 10.21
CA GLY A 100 16.33 9.82 11.01
C GLY A 100 15.22 9.85 12.05
N SER A 101 14.71 11.05 12.31
CA SER A 101 13.58 11.27 13.22
C SER A 101 12.57 12.26 12.63
N TYR A 102 11.32 12.11 13.04
CA TYR A 102 10.25 13.05 12.73
C TYR A 102 9.44 13.33 13.99
N GLN A 103 9.36 14.61 14.35
CA GLN A 103 8.58 15.07 15.49
C GLN A 103 7.47 15.99 14.99
N VAL A 104 6.27 15.82 15.54
CA VAL A 104 5.09 16.65 15.23
C VAL A 104 4.35 16.99 16.49
N GLY A 105 3.97 18.25 16.64
CA GLY A 105 3.24 18.78 17.79
C GLY A 105 3.65 20.20 18.15
N GLY A 106 3.19 20.70 19.29
CA GLY A 106 3.52 22.01 19.83
C GLY A 106 2.39 22.57 20.68
N GLU A 107 2.72 23.42 21.65
CA GLU A 107 1.78 24.01 22.59
C GLU A 107 1.11 25.27 22.02
N VAL A 108 1.88 26.09 21.32
CA VAL A 108 1.43 27.40 20.79
C VAL A 108 1.16 27.33 19.29
N ALA A 109 1.98 26.57 18.57
CA ALA A 109 1.83 26.33 17.13
C ALA A 109 2.08 24.86 16.84
N TYR A 110 1.36 24.31 15.88
CA TYR A 110 1.56 22.93 15.45
C TYR A 110 2.74 22.91 14.48
N LEU A 111 3.86 22.39 14.95
CA LEU A 111 5.15 22.39 14.25
C LEU A 111 5.56 20.96 13.88
N GLN A 112 6.44 20.86 12.92
CA GLN A 112 7.09 19.61 12.55
C GLN A 112 8.60 19.81 12.42
N THR A 113 9.34 18.83 12.88
CA THR A 113 10.79 18.75 12.71
C THR A 113 11.15 17.39 12.16
N MET A 114 11.78 17.35 11.00
CA MET A 114 12.36 16.15 10.43
C MET A 114 13.87 16.29 10.39
N THR A 115 14.57 15.27 10.83
CA THR A 115 16.02 15.14 10.66
C THR A 115 16.32 13.87 9.90
N LEU A 116 17.24 13.93 8.94
CA LEU A 116 17.71 12.76 8.20
C LEU A 116 19.22 12.70 8.20
N GLN A 117 19.75 11.52 8.41
CA GLN A 117 21.09 11.13 8.04
C GLN A 117 20.97 10.27 6.79
N ALA A 118 21.39 10.79 5.65
CA ALA A 118 21.19 10.15 4.36
C ALA A 118 22.49 10.09 3.55
N GLU A 119 22.68 8.98 2.86
CA GLU A 119 23.71 8.82 1.83
C GLU A 119 23.12 9.19 0.48
N ILE A 120 23.73 10.15 -0.21
CA ILE A 120 23.36 10.57 -1.56
C ILE A 120 24.40 10.03 -2.54
N ASN A 121 23.93 9.18 -3.44
CA ASN A 121 24.70 8.66 -4.58
C ASN A 121 24.24 9.37 -5.86
N ASN A 122 25.15 10.07 -6.53
CA ASN A 122 24.88 10.75 -7.79
C ASN A 122 25.38 9.99 -9.03
N GLY A 123 25.66 8.69 -8.88
CA GLY A 123 26.23 7.84 -9.93
C GLY A 123 27.77 7.86 -9.99
N TYR A 124 28.42 8.84 -9.37
CA TYR A 124 29.89 8.98 -9.36
C TYR A 124 30.47 8.92 -7.94
N THR A 125 29.76 9.47 -6.98
CA THR A 125 30.21 9.58 -5.59
C THR A 125 29.08 9.30 -4.62
N ASN A 126 29.40 8.72 -3.46
CA ASN A 126 28.54 8.63 -2.30
C ASN A 126 28.92 9.72 -1.30
N LYS A 127 27.93 10.46 -0.81
CA LYS A 127 28.14 11.51 0.18
C LYS A 127 27.17 11.36 1.34
N LEU A 128 27.69 11.29 2.56
CA LEU A 128 26.89 11.31 3.77
C LEU A 128 26.48 12.75 4.09
N CYS A 129 25.17 12.97 4.15
CA CYS A 129 24.53 14.26 4.36
C CYS A 129 23.62 14.23 5.60
N TYR A 130 23.58 15.34 6.31
CA TYR A 130 22.68 15.54 7.45
C TYR A 130 21.73 16.67 7.11
N PHE A 131 20.43 16.41 7.31
CA PHE A 131 19.34 17.32 6.94
C PHE A 131 18.45 17.67 8.13
N THR A 132 17.88 18.88 8.13
CA THR A 132 16.84 19.31 9.06
C THR A 132 15.98 20.40 8.48
N ASN A 133 14.72 20.56 8.94
CA ASN A 133 13.82 21.65 8.60
C ASN A 133 13.63 22.69 9.75
N ASN A 134 14.31 22.53 10.87
CA ASN A 134 14.34 23.52 11.98
C ASN A 134 12.95 24.04 12.42
N ASN A 135 12.02 23.14 12.77
CA ASN A 135 10.68 23.49 13.27
C ASN A 135 9.79 24.21 12.25
N GLN A 136 9.57 23.61 11.13
CA GLN A 136 8.66 24.10 10.10
C GLN A 136 7.19 24.05 10.59
N THR A 137 6.39 25.07 10.27
CA THR A 137 4.95 25.03 10.49
C THR A 137 4.28 24.00 9.58
N ILE A 138 3.26 23.31 10.10
CA ILE A 138 2.50 22.35 9.32
C ILE A 138 1.54 23.11 8.41
N ASP A 139 1.68 22.92 7.11
CA ASP A 139 0.84 23.50 6.05
C ASP A 139 -0.12 22.45 5.42
N ARG A 140 0.07 21.17 5.73
CA ARG A 140 -0.79 20.08 5.28
C ARG A 140 -1.40 19.34 6.48
N PRO A 141 -2.68 18.95 6.41
CA PRO A 141 -3.31 18.24 7.52
C PRO A 141 -2.64 16.87 7.73
N TRP A 142 -2.33 16.58 8.99
CA TRP A 142 -1.88 15.23 9.36
C TRP A 142 -2.88 14.16 8.89
N PRO A 143 -2.46 13.04 8.31
CA PRO A 143 -1.10 12.51 8.31
C PRO A 143 -0.25 12.83 7.07
N MET A 144 -0.65 13.77 6.23
CA MET A 144 0.18 14.26 5.13
C MET A 144 1.40 14.99 5.69
N ILE A 145 2.55 14.85 5.04
CA ILE A 145 3.81 15.49 5.42
C ILE A 145 4.26 16.40 4.29
N HIS A 146 4.69 17.61 4.64
CA HIS A 146 5.44 18.49 3.76
C HIS A 146 6.63 19.07 4.55
N ALA A 147 7.84 18.61 4.24
CA ALA A 147 9.06 19.00 4.96
C ALA A 147 10.15 19.47 3.99
N ASP A 148 10.60 20.72 4.18
CA ASP A 148 11.72 21.32 3.44
C ASP A 148 13.01 21.12 4.24
N LEU A 149 13.85 20.20 3.80
CA LEU A 149 15.06 19.80 4.52
C LEU A 149 16.30 20.42 3.91
N LEU A 150 17.04 21.14 4.73
CA LEU A 150 18.31 21.77 4.37
C LEU A 150 19.48 20.93 4.87
N GLN A 151 20.49 20.75 4.03
CA GLN A 151 21.71 20.05 4.43
C GLN A 151 22.52 20.91 5.40
N THR A 152 22.88 20.36 6.57
CA THR A 152 23.63 21.07 7.63
C THR A 152 25.13 20.92 7.50
N ASN A 153 25.62 19.86 6.84
CA ASN A 153 27.04 19.61 6.60
C ASN A 153 27.45 19.86 5.16
N GLY A 154 26.70 20.71 4.42
CA GLY A 154 27.01 21.14 3.07
C GLY A 154 28.27 22.02 3.02
N THR A 155 28.80 22.20 1.81
CA THR A 155 29.92 23.11 1.53
C THR A 155 29.49 24.16 0.53
N LEU A 156 30.24 25.25 0.42
CA LEU A 156 29.98 26.27 -0.60
C LEU A 156 30.08 25.68 -2.04
N ALA A 157 30.82 24.59 -2.21
CA ALA A 157 30.97 23.92 -3.50
C ALA A 157 29.82 22.95 -3.82
N GLN A 158 29.11 22.46 -2.79
CA GLN A 158 27.96 21.57 -2.97
C GLN A 158 27.08 21.52 -1.72
N VAL A 159 25.81 21.82 -1.91
CA VAL A 159 24.75 21.69 -0.91
C VAL A 159 23.54 21.02 -1.55
N TYR A 160 22.90 20.16 -0.78
CA TYR A 160 21.65 19.50 -1.17
C TYR A 160 20.47 20.02 -0.34
N GLU A 161 19.31 20.09 -0.98
CA GLU A 161 18.03 20.30 -0.31
C GLU A 161 17.06 19.19 -0.71
N LEU A 162 16.21 18.77 0.21
CA LEU A 162 15.16 17.77 -0.03
C LEU A 162 13.81 18.40 0.31
N ASN A 163 12.95 18.57 -0.67
CA ASN A 163 11.54 18.87 -0.43
C ASN A 163 10.77 17.55 -0.44
N ILE A 164 10.15 17.22 0.68
CA ILE A 164 9.40 15.98 0.90
C ILE A 164 7.92 16.32 1.01
N VAL A 165 7.13 15.91 0.03
CA VAL A 165 5.67 15.89 0.07
C VAL A 165 5.25 14.44 0.10
N ALA A 166 4.61 13.96 1.20
CA ALA A 166 4.36 12.54 1.36
C ALA A 166 2.98 12.24 1.93
N ALA A 167 2.43 11.09 1.53
CA ALA A 167 1.19 10.51 2.06
C ALA A 167 1.43 9.12 2.63
N PRO A 168 0.69 8.70 3.69
CA PRO A 168 0.81 7.36 4.21
C PRO A 168 0.15 6.34 3.29
N VAL A 169 0.78 5.18 3.18
CA VAL A 169 0.17 3.94 2.74
C VAL A 169 -0.56 3.35 3.94
N ARG A 170 -1.88 3.20 3.86
CA ARG A 170 -2.72 2.74 4.98
C ARG A 170 -2.62 1.25 5.19
N GLU A 171 -2.83 0.51 4.12
CA GLU A 171 -2.74 -0.94 4.08
C GLU A 171 -2.32 -1.37 2.67
N ILE A 172 -1.63 -2.48 2.59
CA ILE A 172 -1.42 -3.23 1.36
C ILE A 172 -2.32 -4.45 1.45
N TRP A 173 -3.20 -4.64 0.46
CA TRP A 173 -4.01 -5.83 0.32
C TRP A 173 -3.39 -6.71 -0.75
N PHE A 174 -3.19 -7.98 -0.44
CA PHE A 174 -2.45 -8.89 -1.29
C PHE A 174 -2.86 -10.35 -1.08
N SER A 175 -2.43 -11.22 -1.96
CA SER A 175 -2.44 -12.67 -1.78
C SER A 175 -1.03 -13.22 -1.73
N THR A 176 -0.89 -14.48 -1.37
CA THR A 176 0.39 -15.18 -1.33
C THR A 176 0.30 -16.48 -2.11
N THR A 177 1.34 -16.84 -2.85
CA THR A 177 1.44 -18.11 -3.58
C THR A 177 1.38 -19.33 -2.65
N ALA A 178 1.99 -19.20 -1.45
CA ALA A 178 2.01 -20.25 -0.44
C ALA A 178 1.04 -19.95 0.70
N GLY A 179 0.25 -20.96 1.08
CA GLY A 179 -0.58 -20.87 2.28
C GLY A 179 0.24 -20.77 3.56
N SER A 180 -0.35 -20.19 4.60
CA SER A 180 0.30 -20.05 5.91
C SER A 180 -0.68 -20.22 7.06
N THR A 181 -0.12 -20.36 8.28
CA THR A 181 -0.90 -20.46 9.52
C THR A 181 -0.55 -19.28 10.41
N SER A 182 -1.50 -18.40 10.66
CA SER A 182 -1.28 -17.26 11.55
C SER A 182 -1.00 -17.72 12.98
N GLY A 183 0.05 -17.19 13.57
CA GLY A 183 0.37 -17.35 15.00
C GLY A 183 -0.48 -16.48 15.91
N ASN A 184 -1.04 -15.39 15.38
CA ASN A 184 -1.83 -14.42 16.12
C ASN A 184 -3.33 -14.79 16.22
N TRP A 185 -3.80 -15.77 15.44
CA TRP A 185 -5.19 -16.19 15.43
C TRP A 185 -5.38 -17.57 16.04
N GLN A 186 -6.56 -17.83 16.57
CA GLN A 186 -6.92 -19.14 17.12
C GLN A 186 -7.59 -20.02 16.07
N SER A 187 -7.31 -21.35 16.13
CA SER A 187 -8.02 -22.38 15.34
C SER A 187 -9.56 -22.25 15.55
N PRO A 188 -10.39 -22.51 14.50
CA PRO A 188 -10.04 -23.10 13.19
C PRO A 188 -9.72 -22.08 12.09
N SER A 189 -9.81 -20.80 12.32
CA SER A 189 -9.74 -19.75 11.30
C SER A 189 -8.33 -19.17 11.09
N ASN A 190 -7.30 -19.79 11.67
CA ASN A 190 -5.93 -19.31 11.60
C ASN A 190 -5.18 -19.67 10.30
N HIS A 191 -5.78 -20.52 9.45
CA HIS A 191 -5.21 -20.84 8.14
C HIS A 191 -5.48 -19.71 7.14
N ILE A 192 -4.46 -19.33 6.42
CA ILE A 192 -4.48 -18.38 5.29
C ILE A 192 -4.21 -19.21 4.04
N SER A 193 -5.12 -19.18 3.10
CA SER A 193 -4.97 -19.91 1.83
C SER A 193 -4.51 -18.96 0.70
N PRO A 194 -3.90 -19.49 -0.36
CA PRO A 194 -3.44 -18.69 -1.50
C PRO A 194 -4.53 -17.83 -2.16
N GLY A 195 -5.78 -18.25 -2.10
CA GLY A 195 -6.90 -17.50 -2.65
C GLY A 195 -7.48 -16.42 -1.72
N ASP A 196 -6.97 -16.28 -0.49
CA ASP A 196 -7.44 -15.25 0.43
C ASP A 196 -6.82 -13.88 0.08
N LEU A 197 -7.64 -12.85 0.02
CA LEU A 197 -7.17 -11.47 0.01
C LEU A 197 -6.89 -11.04 1.44
N ILE A 198 -5.63 -10.76 1.75
CA ILE A 198 -5.13 -10.42 3.08
C ILE A 198 -4.57 -9.00 3.12
N SER A 199 -4.40 -8.47 4.32
CA SER A 199 -3.87 -7.13 4.56
C SER A 199 -2.56 -7.16 5.33
N SER A 200 -1.64 -6.27 5.00
CA SER A 200 -0.41 -6.01 5.77
C SER A 200 -0.67 -5.64 7.24
N ALA A 201 -1.92 -5.33 7.61
CA ALA A 201 -2.37 -5.14 8.99
C ALA A 201 -2.73 -6.47 9.71
N GLY A 202 -2.29 -7.63 9.22
CA GLY A 202 -2.43 -8.94 9.86
C GLY A 202 -3.86 -9.48 9.90
N ARG A 203 -4.67 -9.22 8.89
CA ARG A 203 -6.06 -9.68 8.81
C ARG A 203 -6.45 -10.16 7.41
N VAL A 204 -7.48 -10.97 7.35
CA VAL A 204 -8.13 -11.33 6.07
C VAL A 204 -9.11 -10.21 5.69
N VAL A 205 -8.97 -9.69 4.49
CA VAL A 205 -9.91 -8.73 3.88
C VAL A 205 -11.11 -9.50 3.31
N LYS A 206 -10.82 -10.56 2.52
CA LYS A 206 -11.83 -11.48 1.98
C LYS A 206 -11.26 -12.89 1.89
N ARG A 207 -12.05 -13.88 2.30
CA ARG A 207 -11.74 -15.28 2.05
C ARG A 207 -11.97 -15.61 0.58
N ASN A 208 -11.23 -16.57 0.04
CA ASN A 208 -11.46 -17.09 -1.31
C ASN A 208 -12.93 -17.47 -1.54
N THR A 209 -13.53 -18.16 -0.57
CA THR A 209 -14.96 -18.53 -0.61
C THR A 209 -15.91 -17.32 -0.66
N ASP A 210 -15.52 -16.15 -0.12
CA ASP A 210 -16.31 -14.93 -0.21
C ASP A 210 -16.17 -14.26 -1.58
N LEU A 211 -14.97 -14.31 -2.17
CA LEU A 211 -14.71 -13.80 -3.51
C LEU A 211 -15.47 -14.59 -4.58
N THR A 212 -15.49 -15.91 -4.45
CA THR A 212 -16.08 -16.84 -5.44
C THR A 212 -17.55 -17.16 -5.21
N ARG A 213 -18.13 -16.76 -4.06
CA ARG A 213 -19.49 -17.12 -3.61
C ARG A 213 -20.56 -16.94 -4.69
N ASN A 214 -20.51 -15.85 -5.43
CA ASN A 214 -21.54 -15.49 -6.41
C ASN A 214 -21.22 -16.04 -7.82
N LEU A 215 -20.10 -16.73 -8.01
CA LEU A 215 -19.72 -17.27 -9.31
C LEU A 215 -20.42 -18.58 -9.67
N GLY A 216 -21.07 -19.25 -8.72
CA GLY A 216 -21.76 -20.53 -8.98
C GLY A 216 -20.82 -21.67 -9.37
N LEU A 217 -19.68 -21.79 -8.70
CA LEU A 217 -18.66 -22.80 -9.01
C LEU A 217 -19.13 -24.23 -8.70
N MET A 218 -18.85 -25.16 -9.60
CA MET A 218 -19.15 -26.58 -9.47
C MET A 218 -18.01 -27.48 -9.98
N PRO A 219 -17.49 -28.41 -9.16
CA PRO A 219 -17.81 -28.55 -7.72
C PRO A 219 -17.37 -27.33 -6.93
N ILE A 220 -17.90 -27.15 -5.72
CA ILE A 220 -17.45 -26.10 -4.81
C ILE A 220 -15.99 -26.37 -4.50
N ALA A 221 -15.09 -25.50 -4.98
CA ALA A 221 -13.68 -25.58 -4.68
C ALA A 221 -13.38 -24.87 -3.36
N PRO A 222 -12.58 -25.45 -2.46
CA PRO A 222 -12.23 -24.83 -1.19
C PRO A 222 -11.33 -23.59 -1.40
N ASP A 223 -10.48 -23.62 -2.42
CA ASP A 223 -9.59 -22.54 -2.84
C ASP A 223 -9.28 -22.69 -4.34
N VAL A 224 -9.35 -21.62 -5.09
CA VAL A 224 -9.01 -21.57 -6.52
C VAL A 224 -7.81 -20.65 -6.82
N GLY A 225 -7.15 -20.15 -5.76
CA GLY A 225 -6.10 -19.14 -5.86
C GLY A 225 -6.66 -17.72 -6.08
N LEU A 226 -5.82 -16.73 -5.88
CA LEU A 226 -6.06 -15.32 -6.18
C LEU A 226 -4.80 -14.77 -6.82
N ASP A 227 -4.82 -14.62 -8.13
CA ASP A 227 -3.66 -14.31 -8.97
C ASP A 227 -3.49 -12.82 -9.24
N ALA A 228 -4.59 -12.12 -9.42
CA ALA A 228 -4.61 -10.68 -9.57
C ALA A 228 -5.78 -10.07 -8.79
N VAL A 229 -5.63 -8.83 -8.33
CA VAL A 229 -6.72 -8.10 -7.67
C VAL A 229 -6.69 -6.62 -8.02
N ASP A 230 -7.89 -6.07 -8.23
CA ASP A 230 -8.13 -4.63 -8.20
C ASP A 230 -9.45 -4.34 -7.53
N ILE A 231 -9.60 -3.15 -6.94
CA ILE A 231 -10.85 -2.73 -6.32
C ILE A 231 -11.44 -1.61 -7.15
N ALA A 232 -12.60 -1.86 -7.74
CA ALA A 232 -13.33 -0.84 -8.47
C ALA A 232 -14.08 0.11 -7.53
N THR A 233 -14.50 1.25 -8.06
CA THR A 233 -15.34 2.21 -7.35
C THR A 233 -16.58 1.53 -6.77
N GLY A 234 -16.89 1.82 -5.51
CA GLY A 234 -17.98 1.17 -4.76
C GLY A 234 -17.60 -0.17 -4.16
N GLY A 235 -16.28 -0.48 -4.08
CA GLY A 235 -15.75 -1.64 -3.37
C GLY A 235 -15.97 -2.98 -4.08
N GLU A 236 -16.30 -2.97 -5.38
CA GLU A 236 -16.35 -4.21 -6.16
C GLU A 236 -14.94 -4.75 -6.36
N ILE A 237 -14.72 -6.00 -5.98
CA ILE A 237 -13.43 -6.66 -6.12
C ILE A 237 -13.37 -7.31 -7.49
N LEU A 238 -12.39 -6.89 -8.29
CA LEU A 238 -12.03 -7.48 -9.57
C LEU A 238 -10.82 -8.39 -9.34
N PHE A 239 -10.84 -9.60 -9.89
CA PHE A 239 -9.78 -10.58 -9.60
C PHE A 239 -9.67 -11.66 -10.70
N SER A 240 -8.53 -12.36 -10.72
CA SER A 240 -8.32 -13.60 -11.44
C SER A 240 -8.09 -14.76 -10.48
N ILE A 241 -8.06 -15.95 -11.01
CA ILE A 241 -7.90 -17.21 -10.27
C ILE A 241 -6.80 -18.08 -10.90
N ASN A 242 -6.05 -18.81 -10.08
CA ASN A 242 -4.94 -19.69 -10.52
C ASN A 242 -5.40 -20.93 -11.31
N GLN A 243 -6.68 -21.31 -11.20
CA GLN A 243 -7.19 -22.55 -11.76
C GLN A 243 -8.44 -22.30 -12.58
N SER A 244 -8.45 -22.83 -13.80
CA SER A 244 -9.70 -22.86 -14.60
C SER A 244 -10.74 -23.73 -13.93
N VAL A 245 -11.96 -23.24 -13.82
CA VAL A 245 -13.09 -23.88 -13.13
C VAL A 245 -14.35 -23.82 -13.99
N PHE A 246 -15.38 -24.57 -13.58
CA PHE A 246 -16.69 -24.49 -14.22
C PHE A 246 -17.71 -23.81 -13.29
N SER A 247 -18.51 -22.94 -13.86
CA SER A 247 -19.64 -22.28 -13.21
C SER A 247 -20.94 -22.72 -13.84
N GLU A 248 -21.95 -23.06 -13.02
CA GLU A 248 -23.29 -23.38 -13.50
C GLU A 248 -23.97 -22.18 -14.20
N THR A 249 -23.63 -20.97 -13.78
CA THR A 249 -24.26 -19.73 -14.30
C THR A 249 -23.47 -19.06 -15.42
N LEU A 250 -22.13 -19.18 -15.40
CA LEU A 250 -21.22 -18.45 -16.30
C LEU A 250 -20.55 -19.38 -17.34
N GLY A 251 -20.69 -20.72 -17.18
CA GLY A 251 -19.98 -21.70 -17.98
C GLY A 251 -18.50 -21.83 -17.57
N PRO A 252 -17.61 -22.22 -18.50
CA PRO A 252 -16.19 -22.31 -18.22
C PRO A 252 -15.62 -20.95 -17.83
N ILE A 253 -14.89 -20.89 -16.73
CA ILE A 253 -14.09 -19.76 -16.26
C ILE A 253 -12.63 -20.17 -16.37
N GLN A 254 -11.85 -19.38 -17.09
CA GLN A 254 -10.44 -19.62 -17.31
C GLN A 254 -9.59 -18.78 -16.34
N HIS A 255 -8.35 -19.20 -16.09
CA HIS A 255 -7.45 -18.50 -15.14
C HIS A 255 -7.05 -17.10 -15.62
N GLY A 256 -7.13 -16.81 -16.91
CA GLY A 256 -6.90 -15.47 -17.45
C GLY A 256 -8.15 -14.58 -17.53
N ASP A 257 -9.32 -15.04 -17.07
CA ASP A 257 -10.53 -14.22 -17.05
C ASP A 257 -10.51 -13.24 -15.87
N LEU A 258 -10.83 -11.98 -16.14
CA LEU A 258 -11.07 -10.99 -15.10
C LEU A 258 -12.49 -11.14 -14.55
N LEU A 259 -12.60 -11.50 -13.30
CA LEU A 259 -13.82 -11.81 -12.58
C LEU A 259 -14.23 -10.67 -11.63
N SER A 260 -15.46 -10.73 -11.15
CA SER A 260 -15.98 -9.87 -10.09
C SER A 260 -16.59 -10.69 -8.96
N ASN A 261 -16.35 -10.28 -7.72
CA ASN A 261 -16.99 -10.86 -6.54
C ASN A 261 -18.53 -10.69 -6.55
N ARG A 262 -19.09 -9.92 -7.49
CA ARG A 262 -20.53 -9.79 -7.73
C ARG A 262 -21.08 -10.88 -8.65
N GLY A 263 -20.30 -11.88 -9.01
CA GLY A 263 -20.75 -13.06 -9.77
C GLY A 263 -20.85 -12.82 -11.28
N ARG A 264 -19.89 -12.12 -11.88
CA ARG A 264 -19.82 -11.91 -13.33
C ARG A 264 -18.38 -11.99 -13.83
N ILE A 265 -18.23 -12.30 -15.10
CA ILE A 265 -16.99 -12.13 -15.83
C ILE A 265 -16.97 -10.69 -16.34
N VAL A 266 -15.96 -9.94 -15.95
CA VAL A 266 -15.75 -8.54 -16.35
C VAL A 266 -15.21 -8.47 -17.77
N LYS A 267 -14.12 -9.24 -18.02
CA LYS A 267 -13.55 -9.46 -19.35
C LYS A 267 -12.98 -10.87 -19.43
N ARG A 268 -13.18 -11.53 -20.54
CA ARG A 268 -12.46 -12.76 -20.89
C ARG A 268 -11.00 -12.44 -21.22
N ASN A 269 -10.09 -13.38 -21.02
CA ASN A 269 -8.69 -13.24 -21.43
C ASN A 269 -8.57 -12.81 -22.91
N GLN A 270 -9.33 -13.44 -23.80
CA GLN A 270 -9.39 -13.08 -25.21
C GLN A 270 -9.83 -11.63 -25.46
N GLN A 271 -10.68 -11.06 -24.61
CA GLN A 271 -11.12 -9.66 -24.73
C GLN A 271 -10.00 -8.71 -24.27
N LEU A 272 -9.28 -9.05 -23.20
CA LEU A 272 -8.10 -8.29 -22.75
C LEU A 272 -7.04 -8.23 -23.84
N MET A 273 -6.81 -9.37 -24.50
CA MET A 273 -5.78 -9.53 -25.54
C MET A 273 -6.23 -9.13 -26.95
N SER A 274 -7.52 -8.80 -27.15
CA SER A 274 -8.09 -8.57 -28.50
C SER A 274 -7.38 -7.47 -29.28
N ALA A 275 -6.97 -6.40 -28.58
CA ALA A 275 -6.29 -5.27 -29.18
C ALA A 275 -4.86 -5.55 -29.65
N PHE A 276 -4.27 -6.71 -29.27
CA PHE A 276 -2.95 -7.15 -29.74
C PHE A 276 -2.98 -7.94 -31.06
N GLY A 277 -4.18 -8.16 -31.62
CA GLY A 277 -4.35 -8.83 -32.90
C GLY A 277 -4.13 -10.35 -32.84
N LEU A 278 -4.31 -10.95 -31.67
CA LEU A 278 -4.19 -12.40 -31.50
C LEU A 278 -5.38 -13.13 -32.16
N PRO A 279 -5.16 -14.30 -32.78
CA PRO A 279 -6.25 -15.15 -33.28
C PRO A 279 -7.20 -15.55 -32.14
N SER A 280 -8.49 -15.63 -32.42
CA SER A 280 -9.51 -16.09 -31.46
C SER A 280 -9.35 -17.54 -31.02
N THR A 281 -8.47 -18.28 -31.68
CA THR A 281 -8.13 -19.69 -31.37
C THR A 281 -6.98 -19.82 -30.36
N ASN A 282 -6.39 -18.71 -29.92
CA ASN A 282 -5.35 -18.77 -28.88
C ASN A 282 -5.94 -19.32 -27.58
N SER A 283 -5.15 -20.14 -26.92
CA SER A 283 -5.43 -20.61 -25.58
C SER A 283 -5.43 -19.41 -24.61
N ASP A 284 -5.99 -19.62 -23.44
CA ASP A 284 -5.88 -18.69 -22.31
C ASP A 284 -4.41 -18.46 -21.97
N LEU A 285 -4.04 -17.20 -21.75
CA LEU A 285 -2.67 -16.78 -21.49
C LEU A 285 -2.39 -16.49 -20.00
N GLY A 286 -3.41 -16.64 -19.14
CA GLY A 286 -3.32 -16.25 -17.74
C GLY A 286 -3.56 -14.74 -17.51
N LEU A 287 -3.74 -14.36 -16.28
CA LEU A 287 -3.89 -12.98 -15.81
C LEU A 287 -3.29 -12.88 -14.39
N ASP A 288 -2.00 -12.51 -14.30
CA ASP A 288 -1.24 -12.58 -13.05
C ASP A 288 -1.20 -11.23 -12.31
N ALA A 289 -1.47 -10.13 -12.99
CA ALA A 289 -1.63 -8.83 -12.36
C ALA A 289 -2.68 -8.00 -13.07
N VAL A 290 -3.39 -7.11 -12.35
CA VAL A 290 -4.41 -6.24 -12.92
C VAL A 290 -4.53 -4.92 -12.19
N GLN A 291 -4.73 -3.84 -12.94
CA GLN A 291 -5.14 -2.54 -12.41
C GLN A 291 -6.00 -1.79 -13.40
N THR A 292 -7.16 -1.32 -12.96
CA THR A 292 -8.03 -0.42 -13.75
C THR A 292 -7.61 1.03 -13.50
N LEU A 293 -7.29 1.75 -14.57
CA LEU A 293 -6.93 3.16 -14.51
C LEU A 293 -8.18 4.06 -14.48
N ALA A 294 -7.96 5.34 -14.16
CA ALA A 294 -9.05 6.32 -14.05
C ALA A 294 -9.81 6.57 -15.37
N ASP A 295 -9.18 6.34 -16.51
CA ASP A 295 -9.80 6.43 -17.85
C ASP A 295 -10.58 5.18 -18.24
N GLY A 296 -10.58 4.15 -17.39
CA GLY A 296 -11.25 2.88 -17.60
C GLY A 296 -10.43 1.85 -18.38
N SER A 297 -9.21 2.18 -18.82
CA SER A 297 -8.29 1.20 -19.39
C SER A 297 -7.79 0.23 -18.33
N ILE A 298 -7.46 -1.00 -18.73
CA ILE A 298 -6.97 -2.05 -17.84
C ILE A 298 -5.51 -2.32 -18.15
N LEU A 299 -4.65 -2.17 -17.15
CA LEU A 299 -3.29 -2.67 -17.18
C LEU A 299 -3.26 -4.08 -16.60
N PHE A 300 -2.44 -4.97 -17.19
CA PHE A 300 -2.38 -6.36 -16.78
C PHE A 300 -1.09 -7.04 -17.23
N SER A 301 -0.80 -8.21 -16.65
CA SER A 301 0.23 -9.16 -17.10
C SER A 301 -0.39 -10.48 -17.57
N ILE A 302 0.42 -11.31 -18.19
CA ILE A 302 0.02 -12.63 -18.71
C ILE A 302 1.03 -13.70 -18.21
N ALA A 303 0.55 -14.90 -17.87
CA ALA A 303 1.39 -16.02 -17.44
C ALA A 303 2.23 -16.62 -18.59
N THR A 304 1.81 -16.45 -19.85
CA THR A 304 2.43 -17.14 -20.98
C THR A 304 2.82 -16.16 -22.10
N ASN A 305 4.09 -16.21 -22.51
CA ASN A 305 4.61 -15.41 -23.60
C ASN A 305 3.85 -15.67 -24.91
N VAL A 306 3.55 -14.62 -25.67
CA VAL A 306 2.84 -14.72 -26.94
C VAL A 306 3.33 -13.68 -27.95
N PHE A 307 3.42 -14.05 -29.23
CA PHE A 307 3.73 -13.10 -30.29
C PHE A 307 2.50 -12.29 -30.69
N SER A 308 2.58 -10.97 -30.64
CA SER A 308 1.52 -10.07 -31.09
C SER A 308 1.72 -9.70 -32.56
N PRO A 309 0.79 -10.09 -33.45
CA PRO A 309 0.86 -9.67 -34.86
C PRO A 309 0.73 -8.17 -35.05
N LYS A 310 0.02 -7.48 -34.16
CA LYS A 310 -0.19 -6.04 -34.23
C LYS A 310 1.06 -5.24 -33.87
N THR A 311 1.73 -5.59 -32.80
CA THR A 311 2.96 -4.89 -32.35
C THR A 311 4.20 -5.41 -33.07
N GLY A 312 4.15 -6.61 -33.67
CA GLY A 312 5.27 -7.28 -34.29
C GLY A 312 6.33 -7.75 -33.28
N THR A 313 6.00 -7.85 -32.00
CA THR A 313 6.88 -8.19 -30.90
C THR A 313 6.37 -9.37 -30.09
N LEU A 314 7.26 -10.04 -29.38
CA LEU A 314 6.91 -10.98 -28.33
C LEU A 314 6.43 -10.19 -27.11
N LEU A 315 5.24 -10.50 -26.61
CA LEU A 315 4.75 -10.05 -25.32
C LEU A 315 5.21 -11.05 -24.28
N SER A 316 5.94 -10.58 -23.30
CA SER A 316 6.53 -11.39 -22.24
C SER A 316 5.64 -11.44 -21.00
N ARG A 317 5.77 -12.48 -20.20
CA ARG A 317 5.06 -12.63 -18.91
C ARG A 317 5.44 -11.56 -17.89
N GLY A 318 6.62 -10.94 -18.02
CA GLY A 318 7.05 -9.82 -17.17
C GLY A 318 6.66 -8.44 -17.70
N ASP A 319 5.93 -8.35 -18.81
CA ASP A 319 5.50 -7.07 -19.38
C ASP A 319 4.19 -6.59 -18.75
N VAL A 320 4.08 -5.29 -18.51
CA VAL A 320 2.79 -4.64 -18.23
C VAL A 320 2.12 -4.29 -19.56
N LEU A 321 0.98 -4.89 -19.83
CA LEU A 321 0.18 -4.72 -21.01
C LEU A 321 -1.04 -3.83 -20.72
N SER A 322 -1.57 -3.17 -21.78
CA SER A 322 -2.85 -2.47 -21.70
C SER A 322 -3.86 -3.12 -22.66
N ASP A 323 -5.11 -3.25 -22.22
CA ASP A 323 -6.22 -3.72 -23.05
C ASP A 323 -6.49 -2.83 -24.28
N GLN A 324 -5.79 -1.69 -24.39
CA GLN A 324 -5.74 -0.84 -25.59
C GLN A 324 -4.76 -1.36 -26.66
N GLY A 325 -4.08 -2.50 -26.40
CA GLY A 325 -3.11 -3.12 -27.32
C GLY A 325 -1.76 -2.40 -27.36
N VAL A 326 -1.30 -1.95 -26.22
CA VAL A 326 -0.02 -1.28 -26.02
C VAL A 326 0.75 -2.00 -24.90
N VAL A 327 2.05 -2.19 -25.10
CA VAL A 327 2.96 -2.56 -24.02
C VAL A 327 3.23 -1.29 -23.20
N PHE A 328 2.64 -1.23 -22.01
CA PHE A 328 2.77 -0.06 -21.11
C PHE A 328 4.18 0.05 -20.54
N ARG A 329 4.73 -1.09 -20.09
CA ARG A 329 6.14 -1.25 -19.68
C ARG A 329 6.62 -2.64 -20.03
N THR A 330 7.82 -2.76 -20.57
CA THR A 330 8.47 -4.07 -20.72
C THR A 330 9.11 -4.50 -19.41
N HIS A 331 9.31 -5.81 -19.20
CA HIS A 331 10.05 -6.32 -18.03
C HIS A 331 11.46 -5.69 -17.92
N GLN A 332 12.13 -5.42 -19.05
CA GLN A 332 13.40 -4.75 -19.06
C GLN A 332 13.32 -3.30 -18.55
N GLN A 333 12.21 -2.60 -18.84
CA GLN A 333 11.99 -1.25 -18.33
C GLN A 333 11.67 -1.25 -16.83
N LEU A 334 10.90 -2.24 -16.33
CA LEU A 334 10.64 -2.41 -14.90
C LEU A 334 11.94 -2.67 -14.13
N LEU A 335 12.83 -3.46 -14.69
CA LEU A 335 14.11 -3.83 -14.06
C LEU A 335 15.28 -2.92 -14.43
N ALA A 336 15.05 -1.83 -15.17
CA ALA A 336 16.10 -0.97 -15.71
C ALA A 336 17.05 -0.38 -14.64
N ARG A 337 16.58 -0.27 -13.39
CA ARG A 337 17.35 0.26 -12.25
C ARG A 337 17.86 -0.82 -11.30
N PHE A 338 17.52 -2.07 -11.57
CA PHE A 338 18.09 -3.23 -10.91
C PHE A 338 19.27 -3.76 -11.70
N HIS A 339 20.11 -4.56 -11.03
CA HIS A 339 21.29 -5.16 -11.64
C HIS A 339 21.27 -6.68 -11.41
N PRO A 340 20.29 -7.39 -12.01
CA PRO A 340 20.19 -8.83 -11.84
C PRO A 340 21.40 -9.54 -12.42
N SER A 341 21.88 -10.57 -11.71
CA SER A 341 23.02 -11.37 -12.17
C SER A 341 22.71 -12.16 -13.45
N GLN A 342 21.45 -12.49 -13.66
CA GLN A 342 20.92 -13.09 -14.90
C GLN A 342 20.44 -11.99 -15.83
N THR A 343 21.32 -11.54 -16.70
CA THR A 343 20.98 -10.51 -17.69
C THR A 343 20.03 -11.04 -18.76
N ASN A 344 19.05 -10.26 -19.15
CA ASN A 344 18.02 -10.57 -20.16
C ASN A 344 17.06 -11.73 -19.79
N GLN A 345 17.03 -12.17 -18.54
CA GLN A 345 16.00 -13.11 -18.08
C GLN A 345 14.70 -12.35 -17.80
N ASP A 346 13.58 -12.94 -18.21
CA ASP A 346 12.25 -12.54 -17.80
C ASP A 346 11.89 -13.27 -16.51
N PHE A 347 11.66 -12.53 -15.42
CA PHE A 347 11.33 -13.09 -14.10
C PHE A 347 9.83 -13.20 -13.85
N GLY A 348 8.99 -12.85 -14.85
CA GLY A 348 7.54 -12.77 -14.70
C GLY A 348 7.09 -11.55 -13.90
N LEU A 349 5.82 -11.24 -13.96
CA LEU A 349 5.16 -10.16 -13.20
C LEU A 349 3.94 -10.72 -12.50
N ASP A 350 3.97 -10.77 -11.18
CA ASP A 350 2.98 -11.43 -10.34
C ASP A 350 1.99 -10.45 -9.70
N ALA A 351 2.45 -9.24 -9.37
CA ALA A 351 1.61 -8.20 -8.79
C ALA A 351 1.95 -6.85 -9.37
N LEU A 352 0.97 -5.94 -9.44
CA LEU A 352 1.11 -4.63 -10.07
C LEU A 352 0.33 -3.57 -9.31
N TYR A 353 0.96 -2.41 -9.09
CA TYR A 353 0.30 -1.18 -8.69
C TYR A 353 1.00 0.03 -9.31
N VAL A 354 0.31 0.75 -10.18
CA VAL A 354 0.81 1.96 -10.85
C VAL A 354 0.30 3.18 -10.11
N TRP A 355 1.22 3.98 -9.60
CA TRP A 355 0.94 5.23 -8.91
C TRP A 355 0.60 6.35 -9.91
N PRO A 356 -0.18 7.36 -9.52
CA PRO A 356 -0.42 8.53 -10.36
C PRO A 356 0.86 9.29 -10.78
N SER A 357 1.94 9.15 -10.02
CA SER A 357 3.27 9.67 -10.35
C SER A 357 3.92 8.95 -11.54
N GLY A 358 3.39 7.79 -11.94
CA GLY A 358 3.98 6.90 -12.92
C GLY A 358 4.97 5.88 -12.36
N GLU A 359 5.27 5.90 -11.08
CA GLU A 359 6.02 4.85 -10.39
C GLU A 359 5.21 3.56 -10.38
N ILE A 360 5.87 2.43 -10.54
CA ILE A 360 5.24 1.10 -10.56
C ILE A 360 5.79 0.27 -9.40
N TRP A 361 4.88 -0.18 -8.54
CA TRP A 361 5.17 -1.23 -7.57
C TRP A 361 4.77 -2.58 -8.14
N PHE A 362 5.64 -3.57 -7.98
CA PHE A 362 5.45 -4.89 -8.57
C PHE A 362 6.15 -5.99 -7.78
N SER A 363 5.74 -7.23 -7.97
CA SER A 363 6.49 -8.44 -7.61
C SER A 363 6.87 -9.23 -8.87
N THR A 364 7.74 -10.21 -8.70
CA THR A 364 8.15 -11.10 -9.79
C THR A 364 7.85 -12.55 -9.43
N GLU A 365 7.39 -13.36 -10.39
CA GLU A 365 7.16 -14.80 -10.19
C GLU A 365 8.44 -15.53 -9.73
N ASP A 366 9.56 -15.22 -10.36
CA ASP A 366 10.87 -15.81 -10.05
C ASP A 366 11.73 -14.81 -9.26
N GLY A 367 12.33 -15.26 -8.16
CA GLY A 367 13.34 -14.48 -7.45
C GLY A 367 14.64 -14.36 -8.25
N PHE A 368 15.43 -13.33 -7.95
CA PHE A 368 16.73 -13.10 -8.60
C PHE A 368 17.78 -12.55 -7.64
N GLN A 369 19.06 -12.59 -8.08
CA GLN A 369 20.15 -11.95 -7.34
C GLN A 369 20.44 -10.59 -7.95
N ASP A 370 20.33 -9.53 -7.16
CA ASP A 370 20.65 -8.16 -7.55
C ASP A 370 21.98 -7.71 -6.93
N ALA A 371 22.81 -6.99 -7.68
CA ALA A 371 24.11 -6.55 -7.18
C ALA A 371 24.02 -5.51 -6.04
N GLY A 372 22.93 -4.75 -5.96
CA GLY A 372 22.73 -3.73 -4.94
C GLY A 372 21.86 -4.19 -3.76
N LEU A 373 20.81 -4.99 -4.04
CA LEU A 373 19.83 -5.43 -3.05
C LEU A 373 20.12 -6.84 -2.49
N GLY A 374 21.05 -7.60 -3.11
CA GLY A 374 21.26 -9.01 -2.79
C GLY A 374 20.15 -9.91 -3.33
N ALA A 375 19.71 -10.90 -2.54
CA ALA A 375 18.63 -11.77 -2.94
C ALA A 375 17.29 -10.99 -2.96
N VAL A 376 16.62 -11.02 -4.09
CA VAL A 376 15.23 -10.58 -4.29
C VAL A 376 14.38 -11.84 -4.39
N LEU A 377 13.35 -11.92 -3.55
CA LEU A 377 12.45 -13.06 -3.46
C LEU A 377 11.17 -12.77 -4.26
N SER A 378 10.42 -13.81 -4.64
CA SER A 378 9.16 -13.67 -5.38
C SER A 378 8.09 -12.92 -4.58
N GLY A 379 8.13 -12.98 -3.25
CA GLY A 379 7.23 -12.24 -2.39
C GLY A 379 7.66 -10.82 -2.03
N ASP A 380 8.80 -10.33 -2.53
CA ASP A 380 9.23 -8.97 -2.28
C ASP A 380 8.44 -7.98 -3.16
N LEU A 381 7.95 -6.91 -2.55
CA LEU A 381 7.36 -5.79 -3.27
C LEU A 381 8.46 -4.82 -3.69
N LEU A 382 8.60 -4.63 -4.99
CA LEU A 382 9.64 -3.81 -5.62
C LEU A 382 9.05 -2.54 -6.21
N SER A 383 9.91 -1.53 -6.46
CA SER A 383 9.58 -0.34 -7.24
C SER A 383 10.45 -0.31 -8.51
N ASP A 384 9.87 0.07 -9.66
CA ASP A 384 10.61 0.32 -10.91
C ASP A 384 11.67 1.42 -10.75
N GLN A 385 11.68 2.12 -9.60
CA GLN A 385 12.72 3.07 -9.22
C GLN A 385 13.99 2.39 -8.64
N GLY A 386 14.03 1.05 -8.58
CA GLY A 386 15.23 0.26 -8.23
C GLY A 386 15.43 0.05 -6.74
N TYR A 387 14.38 -0.05 -5.96
CA TYR A 387 14.44 -0.38 -4.53
C TYR A 387 13.37 -1.39 -4.13
N ARG A 388 13.58 -2.04 -2.99
CA ARG A 388 12.59 -2.89 -2.34
C ARG A 388 11.70 -2.02 -1.46
N VAL A 389 10.40 -2.02 -1.72
CA VAL A 389 9.38 -1.31 -0.93
C VAL A 389 9.14 -2.06 0.39
N PHE A 390 8.88 -3.37 0.28
CA PHE A 390 8.72 -4.29 1.41
C PHE A 390 9.35 -5.64 1.08
N GLY A 391 10.00 -6.24 2.06
CA GLY A 391 10.33 -7.66 1.99
C GLY A 391 9.09 -8.50 2.27
N ASN A 392 9.01 -9.70 1.70
CA ASN A 392 7.87 -10.61 1.88
C ASN A 392 7.56 -10.87 3.37
N LYS A 393 8.57 -11.16 4.20
CA LYS A 393 8.39 -11.37 5.63
C LYS A 393 7.85 -10.14 6.37
N GLU A 394 8.11 -8.96 5.86
CA GLU A 394 7.60 -7.71 6.43
C GLU A 394 6.10 -7.55 6.15
N LEU A 395 5.65 -7.86 4.93
CA LEU A 395 4.24 -7.82 4.56
C LEU A 395 3.38 -8.79 5.39
N VAL A 396 3.90 -9.97 5.71
CA VAL A 396 3.18 -10.99 6.48
C VAL A 396 3.47 -10.95 7.99
N SER A 397 4.29 -10.01 8.47
CA SER A 397 4.79 -9.97 9.87
C SER A 397 3.67 -9.93 10.91
N ASP A 398 2.60 -9.17 10.64
CA ASP A 398 1.48 -9.02 11.56
C ASP A 398 0.59 -10.28 11.67
N PHE A 399 0.77 -11.24 10.77
CA PHE A 399 0.19 -12.58 10.90
C PHE A 399 1.00 -13.48 11.82
N ALA A 400 2.29 -13.18 12.06
CA ALA A 400 3.24 -14.03 12.77
C ALA A 400 3.16 -15.49 12.26
N PRO A 401 3.45 -15.76 10.97
CA PRO A 401 3.27 -17.09 10.37
C PRO A 401 4.10 -18.13 11.13
N LYS A 402 3.53 -19.32 11.33
CA LYS A 402 4.18 -20.44 12.03
C LYS A 402 5.19 -21.15 11.14
N GLU A 403 5.02 -21.03 9.84
CA GLU A 403 5.92 -21.59 8.85
C GLU A 403 7.26 -20.84 8.85
N THR A 404 8.33 -21.58 8.65
CA THR A 404 9.70 -21.04 8.57
C THR A 404 10.11 -20.68 7.14
N ASN A 405 9.16 -20.60 6.23
CA ASN A 405 9.41 -20.27 4.83
C ASN A 405 10.22 -18.98 4.70
N ALA A 406 11.17 -18.99 3.79
CA ALA A 406 11.93 -17.78 3.46
C ALA A 406 11.05 -16.80 2.67
N ASP A 407 10.08 -17.32 1.92
CA ASP A 407 9.21 -16.64 0.98
C ASP A 407 7.82 -17.27 0.97
N PHE A 408 6.78 -16.45 0.89
CA PHE A 408 5.38 -16.87 0.75
C PHE A 408 4.82 -16.50 -0.64
N GLY A 409 5.60 -15.80 -1.46
CA GLY A 409 5.14 -15.22 -2.73
C GLY A 409 4.26 -13.98 -2.53
N LEU A 410 4.04 -13.23 -3.61
CA LEU A 410 3.15 -12.08 -3.66
C LEU A 410 2.45 -12.06 -5.02
N ASP A 411 1.21 -12.60 -5.09
CA ASP A 411 0.47 -12.80 -6.34
C ASP A 411 -0.41 -11.61 -6.72
N ALA A 412 -1.17 -11.07 -5.81
CA ALA A 412 -2.11 -9.98 -6.07
C ALA A 412 -1.74 -8.76 -5.23
N LEU A 413 -2.04 -7.56 -5.71
CA LEU A 413 -1.69 -6.32 -5.02
C LEU A 413 -2.75 -5.24 -5.19
N PHE A 414 -3.17 -4.65 -4.07
CA PHE A 414 -3.94 -3.42 -4.02
C PHE A 414 -3.44 -2.54 -2.88
N VAL A 415 -3.24 -1.24 -3.12
CA VAL A 415 -2.71 -0.30 -2.12
C VAL A 415 -3.80 0.67 -1.66
N VAL A 416 -4.05 0.70 -0.36
CA VAL A 416 -4.92 1.69 0.28
C VAL A 416 -4.08 2.87 0.76
N THR A 417 -4.34 4.05 0.22
CA THR A 417 -3.54 5.24 0.50
C THR A 417 -4.39 6.52 0.52
N ASP A 418 -3.98 7.51 1.32
CA ASP A 418 -4.61 8.83 1.35
C ASP A 418 -4.35 9.65 0.08
N PHE A 419 -3.46 9.20 -0.81
CA PHE A 419 -3.17 9.87 -2.07
C PHE A 419 -4.37 9.96 -3.01
N ALA A 420 -5.17 8.90 -3.07
CA ALA A 420 -6.37 8.83 -3.90
C ALA A 420 -7.64 9.34 -3.18
N ALA A 421 -7.51 9.85 -1.96
CA ALA A 421 -8.65 10.38 -1.21
C ALA A 421 -9.30 11.53 -2.00
N PRO A 422 -10.61 11.48 -2.24
CA PRO A 422 -11.29 12.55 -2.94
C PRO A 422 -11.09 13.86 -2.18
N THR A 423 -10.72 14.92 -2.90
CA THR A 423 -10.52 16.27 -2.35
C THR A 423 -11.82 16.89 -1.81
N ALA A 424 -12.98 16.31 -2.12
CA ALA A 424 -14.26 16.70 -1.58
C ALA A 424 -14.55 15.97 -0.26
N PRO A 425 -15.09 16.66 0.76
CA PRO A 425 -15.54 15.99 1.95
C PRO A 425 -16.56 14.90 1.58
N PRO A 426 -16.49 13.71 2.18
CA PRO A 426 -17.38 12.61 1.87
C PRO A 426 -18.83 13.07 2.10
N ARG A 427 -19.60 13.19 1.03
CA ARG A 427 -21.03 13.39 1.14
C ARG A 427 -21.67 12.04 1.43
N LEU A 428 -22.18 11.84 2.64
CA LEU A 428 -23.08 10.74 2.96
C LEU A 428 -24.40 10.94 2.23
N LEU A 429 -24.40 10.88 0.90
CA LEU A 429 -25.61 10.89 0.11
C LEU A 429 -26.21 9.48 0.14
N GLY A 430 -27.28 9.33 0.92
CA GLY A 430 -28.10 8.12 0.90
C GLY A 430 -27.64 6.97 1.80
N ALA A 431 -26.84 7.23 2.84
CA ALA A 431 -26.59 6.21 3.84
C ALA A 431 -27.91 5.75 4.49
N SER A 432 -28.17 4.47 4.48
CA SER A 432 -29.29 3.86 5.19
C SER A 432 -28.81 3.24 6.49
N VAL A 433 -29.61 3.39 7.53
CA VAL A 433 -29.33 2.86 8.85
C VAL A 433 -30.50 2.00 9.29
N GLN A 434 -30.25 0.73 9.59
CA GLN A 434 -31.29 -0.21 10.04
C GLN A 434 -30.83 -0.88 11.33
N ARG A 435 -31.72 -0.91 12.31
CA ARG A 435 -31.50 -1.68 13.54
C ARG A 435 -31.92 -3.13 13.29
N ASN A 436 -31.05 -4.08 13.57
CA ASN A 436 -31.29 -5.50 13.53
C ASN A 436 -30.91 -6.15 14.89
N ASN A 437 -31.14 -7.46 15.03
CA ASN A 437 -30.80 -8.18 16.27
C ASN A 437 -29.31 -8.24 16.59
N GLY A 438 -28.44 -7.92 15.63
CA GLY A 438 -26.97 -7.91 15.78
C GLY A 438 -26.37 -6.53 16.00
N GLY A 439 -27.18 -5.46 16.05
CA GLY A 439 -26.67 -4.10 16.18
C GLY A 439 -27.28 -3.11 15.20
N LEU A 440 -26.50 -2.11 14.80
CA LEU A 440 -26.89 -1.09 13.85
C LEU A 440 -26.19 -1.33 12.50
N ALA A 441 -26.93 -1.80 11.50
CA ALA A 441 -26.44 -1.93 10.14
C ALA A 441 -26.43 -0.56 9.47
N VAL A 442 -25.25 -0.15 8.99
CA VAL A 442 -25.02 1.08 8.22
C VAL A 442 -24.62 0.67 6.81
N GLN A 443 -25.33 1.18 5.82
CA GLN A 443 -25.05 0.97 4.41
C GLN A 443 -24.87 2.31 3.72
N TRP A 444 -23.91 2.41 2.80
CA TRP A 444 -23.57 3.62 2.08
C TRP A 444 -23.35 3.37 0.59
N PRO A 445 -23.74 4.28 -0.29
CA PRO A 445 -23.26 4.32 -1.67
C PRO A 445 -21.89 4.99 -1.67
N GLY A 446 -20.82 4.20 -1.76
CA GLY A 446 -19.47 4.74 -1.79
C GLY A 446 -19.01 5.09 -3.22
N GLN A 447 -18.19 6.13 -3.35
CA GLN A 447 -17.40 6.41 -4.54
C GLN A 447 -15.93 6.01 -4.36
N GLY A 448 -15.53 5.66 -3.14
CA GLY A 448 -14.21 5.11 -2.83
C GLY A 448 -14.07 3.66 -3.27
N ARG A 449 -12.86 3.16 -3.18
CA ARG A 449 -12.48 1.76 -3.44
C ARG A 449 -12.38 0.97 -2.12
N ALA A 450 -12.04 1.64 -1.03
CA ALA A 450 -11.99 1.11 0.32
C ALA A 450 -12.67 2.06 1.30
N PHE A 451 -13.20 1.52 2.41
CA PHE A 451 -14.02 2.25 3.36
C PHE A 451 -13.68 1.91 4.80
N GLN A 452 -13.85 2.88 5.71
CA GLN A 452 -13.80 2.67 7.14
C GLN A 452 -14.91 3.48 7.83
N LEU A 453 -15.74 2.80 8.62
CA LEU A 453 -16.75 3.46 9.42
C LEU A 453 -16.16 3.92 10.76
N GLU A 454 -16.38 5.17 11.10
CA GLU A 454 -15.96 5.78 12.37
C GLU A 454 -17.21 6.23 13.15
N ARG A 455 -17.12 6.25 14.47
CA ARG A 455 -18.22 6.59 15.38
C ARG A 455 -17.76 7.58 16.45
N ALA A 456 -18.67 8.48 16.84
CA ALA A 456 -18.50 9.38 17.97
C ALA A 456 -19.77 9.44 18.82
N THR A 457 -19.66 9.84 20.08
CA THR A 457 -20.79 10.11 20.98
C THR A 457 -21.27 11.56 20.87
N ALA A 458 -20.51 12.43 20.23
CA ALA A 458 -20.85 13.83 19.98
C ALA A 458 -20.56 14.20 18.53
N VAL A 459 -21.33 15.15 17.98
CA VAL A 459 -21.17 15.64 16.59
C VAL A 459 -19.77 16.19 16.30
N GLY A 460 -19.13 16.83 17.29
CA GLY A 460 -17.78 17.34 17.18
C GLY A 460 -16.67 16.29 17.31
N GLY A 461 -17.00 15.02 17.54
CA GLY A 461 -16.04 13.94 17.76
C GLY A 461 -15.55 13.82 19.20
N PRO A 462 -14.48 13.09 19.48
CA PRO A 462 -13.63 12.42 18.50
C PRO A 462 -14.32 11.22 17.83
N TYR A 463 -14.07 11.05 16.52
CA TYR A 463 -14.52 9.90 15.75
C TYR A 463 -13.46 8.80 15.79
N LEU A 464 -13.85 7.62 16.26
CA LEU A 464 -13.00 6.45 16.37
C LEU A 464 -13.43 5.36 15.38
N PRO A 465 -12.52 4.63 14.75
CA PRO A 465 -12.85 3.51 13.89
C PRO A 465 -13.69 2.47 14.62
N VAL A 466 -14.80 2.05 14.02
CA VAL A 466 -15.63 0.92 14.47
C VAL A 466 -15.56 -0.25 13.50
N SER A 467 -15.14 -0.02 12.27
CA SER A 467 -14.77 -1.05 11.31
C SER A 467 -13.27 -1.02 11.01
N GLN A 468 -12.76 -2.12 10.48
CA GLN A 468 -11.49 -2.13 9.77
C GLN A 468 -11.65 -1.44 8.41
N ILE A 469 -10.54 -1.18 7.70
CA ILE A 469 -10.60 -0.73 6.31
C ILE A 469 -11.07 -1.94 5.47
N MET A 470 -12.11 -1.78 4.66
CA MET A 470 -12.76 -2.87 3.93
C MET A 470 -13.33 -2.41 2.59
N PRO A 471 -13.49 -3.31 1.61
CA PRO A 471 -14.12 -2.97 0.34
C PRO A 471 -15.66 -2.90 0.43
N ASP A 472 -16.25 -3.43 1.51
CA ASP A 472 -17.71 -3.51 1.67
C ASP A 472 -18.34 -2.13 1.84
N SER A 473 -19.51 -1.94 1.25
CA SER A 473 -20.34 -0.73 1.40
C SER A 473 -21.38 -0.85 2.52
N THR A 474 -21.23 -1.84 3.41
CA THR A 474 -22.11 -2.06 4.56
C THR A 474 -21.30 -2.58 5.75
N PHE A 475 -21.71 -2.16 6.95
CA PHE A 475 -21.12 -2.64 8.21
C PHE A 475 -22.19 -2.68 9.29
N THR A 476 -22.17 -3.71 10.14
CA THR A 476 -23.03 -3.79 11.34
C THR A 476 -22.21 -3.45 12.57
N ASP A 477 -22.52 -2.34 13.23
CA ASP A 477 -21.92 -1.94 14.50
C ASP A 477 -22.65 -2.68 15.66
N PRO A 478 -22.00 -3.69 16.28
CA PRO A 478 -22.62 -4.49 17.33
C PRO A 478 -22.75 -3.74 18.66
N LEU A 479 -21.99 -2.65 18.83
CA LEU A 479 -21.95 -1.87 20.07
C LEU A 479 -22.89 -0.66 20.06
N ALA A 480 -23.76 -0.53 19.06
CA ALA A 480 -24.71 0.57 18.94
C ALA A 480 -25.90 0.43 19.93
N ASN A 481 -25.60 0.33 21.23
CA ASN A 481 -26.57 0.15 22.31
C ASN A 481 -26.93 1.43 23.05
N GLN A 482 -26.30 2.55 22.76
CA GLN A 482 -26.61 3.87 23.33
C GLN A 482 -27.71 4.58 22.53
N PRO A 483 -28.39 5.56 23.14
CA PRO A 483 -29.54 6.26 22.52
C PRO A 483 -29.12 7.12 21.31
N GLN A 484 -27.86 7.53 21.21
CA GLN A 484 -27.39 8.37 20.10
C GLN A 484 -25.90 8.14 19.80
N PHE A 485 -25.60 7.96 18.52
CA PHE A 485 -24.27 7.96 17.97
C PHE A 485 -24.21 8.78 16.69
N PHE A 486 -23.03 9.31 16.39
CA PHE A 486 -22.71 9.99 15.14
C PHE A 486 -21.70 9.12 14.37
N TYR A 487 -21.95 8.92 13.08
CA TYR A 487 -21.10 8.13 12.21
C TYR A 487 -20.44 9.00 11.13
N ARG A 488 -19.22 8.66 10.80
CA ARG A 488 -18.49 9.24 9.69
C ARG A 488 -17.88 8.10 8.86
N LEU A 489 -17.96 8.22 7.53
CA LEU A 489 -17.30 7.30 6.61
C LEU A 489 -16.00 7.94 6.12
N ARG A 490 -14.91 7.20 6.26
CA ARG A 490 -13.69 7.45 5.50
C ARG A 490 -13.71 6.58 4.26
N GLN A 491 -13.16 7.09 3.15
CA GLN A 491 -13.06 6.35 1.90
C GLN A 491 -11.74 6.71 1.19
N TRP A 492 -11.22 5.74 0.46
CA TRP A 492 -9.99 5.81 -0.31
C TRP A 492 -10.21 5.44 -1.76
#